data_9769f111a2ab12175ea4fd8a65da44b2
#
_entry.id   9769f111a2ab12175ea4fd8a65da44b2
#
_cell.length_a   1.000
_cell.length_b   1.000
_cell.length_c   1.000
_cell.angle_alpha   90.00
_cell.angle_beta   90.00
_cell.angle_gamma   90.00
#
_symmetry.space_group_name_H-M   'P 1'
#
loop_
_entity.id
_entity.type
_entity.pdbx_description
1 polymer ?
#
loop_
_entity_poly.entity_id
_entity_poly.type
_entity_poly.pdbx_seq_one_letter_code
_entity_poly.pdbx_strand_id
1 'polypeptide(L)'
;ITTRLVGSEMCIRDRYTDSKTNARAGLITTDHGQIETPIFMPVGTLGTVKGVHLTELKEDIKAQIILGNTYHLYLRPGLDVIEKAGGLHKFNGFDRPMLTDSGGFQVFSLAGIRKLREEGAEFRSHIDGSKHIFTPERVMDIERTIGADIMMAFDECTPGDAEYAYAKKSMEMTHRWLDRCITRFNETEPKYGYHQALFPIVQGCVYPCL
;
A
#
# COMPACT_ATOMS: atom_id res chain seq x y z
N ILE A 1 -8.56 19.35 9.51
CA ILE A 1 -7.24 18.76 9.82
C ILE A 1 -6.62 18.43 8.47
N THR A 2 -5.72 19.30 8.02
CA THR A 2 -4.90 19.05 6.83
C THR A 2 -3.84 18.02 7.22
N THR A 3 -4.08 16.76 6.94
CA THR A 3 -3.06 15.72 7.09
C THR A 3 -2.00 16.00 6.02
N ARG A 4 -0.91 16.61 6.41
CA ARG A 4 0.29 16.72 5.57
C ARG A 4 0.86 15.31 5.42
N LEU A 5 0.64 14.70 4.29
CA LEU A 5 1.36 13.50 3.89
C LEU A 5 2.84 13.85 3.77
N VAL A 6 3.70 12.99 4.28
CA VAL A 6 5.15 13.22 4.27
C VAL A 6 5.65 13.19 2.83
N GLY A 7 6.26 14.27 2.38
CA GLY A 7 7.22 14.25 1.27
C GLY A 7 6.68 14.39 -0.14
N SER A 8 5.44 14.85 -0.42
CA SER A 8 5.02 14.97 -1.81
C SER A 8 4.13 16.16 -2.12
N GLU A 9 4.16 16.57 -3.37
CA GLU A 9 3.18 17.47 -3.97
C GLU A 9 1.77 16.86 -4.09
N MET A 10 1.56 15.62 -3.59
CA MET A 10 0.25 14.99 -3.56
C MET A 10 -0.66 15.76 -2.61
N CYS A 11 -1.72 16.36 -3.15
CA CYS A 11 -2.71 17.11 -2.39
C CYS A 11 -3.96 16.27 -2.17
N ILE A 12 -4.36 16.10 -0.90
CA ILE A 12 -5.72 15.68 -0.56
C ILE A 12 -6.49 16.94 -0.18
N ARG A 13 -7.56 17.23 -0.90
CA ARG A 13 -8.43 18.38 -0.65
C ARG A 13 -9.86 17.93 -0.45
N ASP A 14 -10.44 18.21 0.72
CA ASP A 14 -11.88 18.06 0.94
C ASP A 14 -12.63 19.08 0.06
N ARG A 15 -13.56 18.59 -0.75
CA ARG A 15 -14.44 19.41 -1.60
C ARG A 15 -15.79 19.65 -0.97
N TYR A 16 -16.25 18.69 -0.17
CA TYR A 16 -17.55 18.76 0.50
C TYR A 16 -17.48 17.99 1.82
N THR A 17 -18.10 18.56 2.83
CA THR A 17 -18.33 17.91 4.13
C THR A 17 -19.82 18.01 4.46
N ASP A 18 -20.46 16.90 4.75
CA ASP A 18 -21.87 16.88 5.11
C ASP A 18 -22.09 17.55 6.48
N SER A 19 -23.13 18.38 6.58
CA SER A 19 -23.43 19.11 7.81
C SER A 19 -24.11 18.29 8.90
N LYS A 20 -24.61 17.10 8.57
CA LYS A 20 -25.38 16.23 9.48
C LYS A 20 -24.62 14.96 9.86
N THR A 21 -23.62 14.60 9.11
CA THR A 21 -22.81 13.39 9.30
C THR A 21 -21.32 13.75 9.18
N ASN A 22 -20.43 12.77 9.40
CA ASN A 22 -18.99 12.95 9.14
C ASN A 22 -18.58 12.58 7.70
N ALA A 23 -19.54 12.44 6.78
CA ALA A 23 -19.27 12.09 5.41
C ALA A 23 -18.54 13.23 4.69
N ARG A 24 -17.54 12.88 3.90
CA ARG A 24 -16.73 13.82 3.12
C ARG A 24 -16.56 13.33 1.70
N ALA A 25 -16.54 14.27 0.76
CA ALA A 25 -16.06 14.04 -0.60
C ALA A 25 -14.80 14.87 -0.82
N GLY A 26 -13.79 14.25 -1.39
CA GLY A 26 -12.49 14.86 -1.58
C GLY A 26 -11.88 14.59 -2.95
N LEU A 27 -10.73 15.17 -3.18
CA LEU A 27 -9.92 14.96 -4.38
C LEU A 27 -8.49 14.68 -3.96
N ILE A 28 -7.94 13.56 -4.44
CA ILE A 28 -6.53 13.24 -4.35
C ILE A 28 -5.92 13.52 -5.71
N THR A 29 -4.82 14.27 -5.75
CA THR A 29 -4.08 14.53 -6.99
C THR A 29 -2.74 13.81 -6.94
N THR A 30 -2.45 13.03 -7.97
CA THR A 30 -1.18 12.34 -8.19
C THR A 30 -0.59 12.74 -9.55
N ASP A 31 0.65 12.36 -9.82
CA ASP A 31 1.27 12.63 -11.12
C ASP A 31 0.61 11.85 -12.28
N HIS A 32 -0.11 10.76 -11.99
CA HIS A 32 -0.88 9.98 -12.97
C HIS A 32 -2.37 10.34 -13.04
N GLY A 33 -2.81 11.36 -12.31
CA GLY A 33 -4.19 11.86 -12.41
C GLY A 33 -4.86 12.14 -11.07
N GLN A 34 -6.17 12.35 -11.15
CA GLN A 34 -7.00 12.72 -10.00
C GLN A 34 -7.92 11.57 -9.60
N ILE A 35 -8.17 11.48 -8.30
CA ILE A 35 -9.02 10.46 -7.68
C ILE A 35 -10.09 11.19 -6.87
N GLU A 36 -11.33 11.06 -7.27
CA GLU A 36 -12.48 11.59 -6.53
C GLU A 36 -12.87 10.60 -5.41
N THR A 37 -12.95 11.07 -4.18
CA THR A 37 -13.31 10.22 -3.04
C THR A 37 -14.70 10.57 -2.49
N PRO A 38 -15.47 9.57 -2.00
CA PRO A 38 -15.10 8.15 -1.86
C PRO A 38 -15.12 7.41 -3.19
N ILE A 39 -14.23 6.43 -3.37
CA ILE A 39 -14.14 5.62 -4.59
C ILE A 39 -13.84 4.16 -4.28
N PHE A 40 -14.30 3.27 -5.15
CA PHE A 40 -13.90 1.86 -5.14
C PHE A 40 -12.61 1.68 -5.95
N MET A 41 -11.64 0.95 -5.38
CA MET A 41 -10.39 0.57 -6.04
C MET A 41 -10.46 -0.89 -6.51
N PRO A 42 -10.58 -1.17 -7.81
CA PRO A 42 -10.45 -2.54 -8.31
C PRO A 42 -9.10 -3.15 -7.95
N VAL A 43 -9.13 -4.41 -7.49
CA VAL A 43 -7.91 -5.10 -7.04
C VAL A 43 -7.20 -5.73 -8.23
N GLY A 44 -6.00 -5.23 -8.51
CA GLY A 44 -5.07 -5.73 -9.52
C GLY A 44 -3.88 -6.45 -8.89
N THR A 45 -4.09 -7.62 -8.29
CA THR A 45 -3.13 -8.34 -7.44
C THR A 45 -1.72 -8.46 -8.04
N LEU A 46 -1.61 -8.80 -9.31
CA LEU A 46 -0.33 -8.92 -10.06
C LEU A 46 -0.19 -7.81 -11.11
N GLY A 47 -0.67 -6.60 -10.79
CA GLY A 47 -0.72 -5.48 -11.73
C GLY A 47 -1.85 -5.60 -12.75
N THR A 48 -2.78 -6.55 -12.58
CA THR A 48 -3.93 -6.76 -13.47
C THR A 48 -5.16 -7.17 -12.68
N VAL A 49 -6.32 -6.64 -13.05
CA VAL A 49 -7.62 -7.05 -12.52
C VAL A 49 -8.05 -8.32 -13.26
N LYS A 50 -8.22 -9.42 -12.51
CA LYS A 50 -8.52 -10.73 -13.10
C LYS A 50 -9.82 -10.72 -13.92
N GLY A 51 -9.75 -11.23 -15.15
CA GLY A 51 -10.91 -11.37 -16.03
C GLY A 51 -11.43 -10.06 -16.65
N VAL A 52 -10.69 -8.96 -16.47
CA VAL A 52 -11.05 -7.64 -17.03
C VAL A 52 -9.88 -7.13 -17.86
N HIS A 53 -10.13 -6.80 -19.11
CA HIS A 53 -9.13 -6.17 -19.97
C HIS A 53 -8.82 -4.75 -19.50
N LEU A 54 -7.58 -4.31 -19.72
CA LEU A 54 -7.15 -2.96 -19.36
C LEU A 54 -8.01 -1.88 -20.04
N THR A 55 -8.42 -2.11 -21.28
CA THR A 55 -9.31 -1.20 -22.02
C THR A 55 -10.67 -1.09 -21.33
N GLU A 56 -11.29 -2.22 -20.95
CA GLU A 56 -12.58 -2.23 -20.23
C GLU A 56 -12.45 -1.49 -18.87
N LEU A 57 -11.33 -1.70 -18.17
CA LEU A 57 -11.06 -1.03 -16.90
C LEU A 57 -10.98 0.49 -17.07
N LYS A 58 -10.42 0.96 -18.18
CA LYS A 58 -10.25 2.39 -18.49
C LYS A 58 -11.49 3.01 -19.12
N GLU A 59 -12.09 2.36 -20.10
CA GLU A 59 -13.14 2.95 -20.95
C GLU A 59 -14.55 2.71 -20.40
N ASP A 60 -14.82 1.47 -19.95
CA ASP A 60 -16.16 1.06 -19.51
C ASP A 60 -16.35 1.28 -18.01
N ILE A 61 -15.45 0.74 -17.18
CA ILE A 61 -15.48 0.87 -15.72
C ILE A 61 -15.05 2.26 -15.28
N LYS A 62 -14.17 2.90 -16.06
CA LYS A 62 -13.60 4.24 -15.77
C LYS A 62 -12.90 4.30 -14.41
N ALA A 63 -12.21 3.20 -14.05
CA ALA A 63 -11.48 3.15 -12.80
C ALA A 63 -10.46 4.30 -12.73
N GLN A 64 -10.56 5.12 -11.67
CA GLN A 64 -9.64 6.24 -11.45
C GLN A 64 -8.36 5.78 -10.75
N ILE A 65 -8.43 4.67 -10.04
CA ILE A 65 -7.31 4.07 -9.30
C ILE A 65 -7.49 2.56 -9.24
N ILE A 66 -6.40 1.80 -9.24
CA ILE A 66 -6.38 0.36 -8.94
C ILE A 66 -5.41 0.06 -7.80
N LEU A 67 -5.64 -1.06 -7.12
CA LEU A 67 -4.78 -1.54 -6.03
C LEU A 67 -3.94 -2.72 -6.50
N GLY A 68 -2.61 -2.65 -6.32
CA GLY A 68 -1.68 -3.76 -6.48
C GLY A 68 -1.26 -4.33 -5.12
N ASN A 69 -0.90 -5.63 -5.08
CA ASN A 69 -0.44 -6.25 -3.85
C ASN A 69 1.08 -6.45 -3.86
N THR A 70 1.78 -5.73 -3.02
CA THR A 70 3.25 -5.72 -2.93
C THR A 70 3.86 -7.09 -2.70
N TYR A 71 3.30 -7.89 -1.79
CA TYR A 71 3.75 -9.27 -1.55
C TYR A 71 3.74 -10.11 -2.84
N HIS A 72 2.66 -10.04 -3.62
CA HIS A 72 2.54 -10.81 -4.85
C HIS A 72 3.47 -10.30 -5.93
N LEU A 73 3.54 -9.00 -6.14
CA LEU A 73 4.44 -8.37 -7.13
C LEU A 73 5.92 -8.63 -6.80
N TYR A 74 6.29 -8.61 -5.52
CA TYR A 74 7.63 -8.93 -5.04
C TYR A 74 8.04 -10.38 -5.36
N LEU A 75 7.14 -11.35 -5.17
CA LEU A 75 7.43 -12.76 -5.44
C LEU A 75 7.33 -13.08 -6.94
N ARG A 76 6.37 -12.51 -7.63
CA ARG A 76 6.13 -12.72 -9.07
C ARG A 76 5.40 -11.53 -9.68
N PRO A 77 5.93 -10.86 -10.70
CA PRO A 77 7.08 -11.26 -11.54
C PRO A 77 8.43 -11.08 -10.86
N GLY A 78 8.50 -10.41 -9.70
CA GLY A 78 9.73 -10.04 -9.02
C GLY A 78 10.18 -8.62 -9.35
N LEU A 79 10.96 -8.04 -8.43
CA LEU A 79 11.37 -6.63 -8.53
C LEU A 79 12.24 -6.35 -9.75
N ASP A 80 13.12 -7.27 -10.11
CA ASP A 80 14.02 -7.11 -11.27
C ASP A 80 13.25 -6.94 -12.59
N VAL A 81 12.12 -7.64 -12.72
CA VAL A 81 11.27 -7.54 -13.93
C VAL A 81 10.54 -6.21 -13.93
N ILE A 82 9.97 -5.80 -12.80
CA ILE A 82 9.25 -4.52 -12.67
C ILE A 82 10.21 -3.35 -12.90
N GLU A 83 11.41 -3.38 -12.31
CA GLU A 83 12.41 -2.33 -12.48
C GLU A 83 12.89 -2.21 -13.94
N LYS A 84 13.18 -3.34 -14.60
CA LYS A 84 13.54 -3.35 -16.02
C LYS A 84 12.41 -2.86 -16.93
N ALA A 85 11.16 -3.06 -16.55
CA ALA A 85 10.01 -2.51 -17.28
C ALA A 85 9.86 -0.99 -17.09
N GLY A 86 10.50 -0.39 -16.08
CA GLY A 86 10.40 1.03 -15.75
C GLY A 86 9.25 1.34 -14.79
N GLY A 87 8.99 0.42 -13.84
CA GLY A 87 7.96 0.52 -12.80
C GLY A 87 6.64 -0.13 -13.18
N LEU A 88 5.73 -0.20 -12.19
CA LEU A 88 4.46 -0.91 -12.33
C LEU A 88 3.56 -0.33 -13.43
N HIS A 89 3.51 1.00 -13.58
CA HIS A 89 2.73 1.67 -14.62
C HIS A 89 3.13 1.22 -16.04
N LYS A 90 4.43 1.15 -16.30
CA LYS A 90 4.94 0.67 -17.60
C LYS A 90 4.82 -0.85 -17.73
N PHE A 91 4.96 -1.58 -16.63
CA PHE A 91 4.82 -3.03 -16.63
C PHE A 91 3.41 -3.48 -17.01
N ASN A 92 2.38 -2.85 -16.47
CA ASN A 92 0.99 -3.24 -16.73
C ASN A 92 0.27 -2.38 -17.76
N GLY A 93 0.84 -1.23 -18.16
CA GLY A 93 0.23 -0.29 -19.11
C GLY A 93 -0.94 0.53 -18.56
N PHE A 94 -1.13 0.57 -17.24
CA PHE A 94 -2.14 1.40 -16.60
C PHE A 94 -1.58 2.79 -16.30
N ASP A 95 -2.07 3.79 -17.01
CA ASP A 95 -1.60 5.18 -16.99
C ASP A 95 -2.34 6.08 -16.00
N ARG A 96 -3.16 5.50 -15.13
CA ARG A 96 -3.90 6.17 -14.06
C ARG A 96 -3.33 5.84 -12.69
N PRO A 97 -3.73 6.54 -11.62
CA PRO A 97 -3.23 6.30 -10.28
C PRO A 97 -3.26 4.83 -9.85
N MET A 98 -2.22 4.43 -9.14
CA MET A 98 -2.13 3.12 -8.50
C MET A 98 -1.75 3.26 -7.03
N LEU A 99 -2.33 2.39 -6.21
CA LEU A 99 -1.94 2.17 -4.83
C LEU A 99 -1.36 0.77 -4.69
N THR A 100 -0.28 0.61 -3.93
CA THR A 100 0.19 -0.70 -3.50
C THR A 100 0.09 -0.83 -1.98
N ASP A 101 -0.45 -1.98 -1.53
CA ASP A 101 -0.46 -2.31 -0.12
C ASP A 101 0.96 -2.60 0.39
N SER A 102 1.15 -2.65 1.70
CA SER A 102 2.46 -2.94 2.31
C SER A 102 2.93 -4.40 2.16
N GLY A 103 2.04 -5.31 1.74
CA GLY A 103 2.25 -6.75 1.77
C GLY A 103 2.05 -7.38 3.16
N GLY A 104 1.79 -6.59 4.19
CA GLY A 104 1.60 -7.05 5.57
C GLY A 104 0.49 -8.09 5.68
N PHE A 105 -0.70 -7.80 5.17
CA PHE A 105 -1.84 -8.73 5.21
C PHE A 105 -1.51 -10.09 4.59
N GLN A 106 -0.85 -10.13 3.44
CA GLN A 106 -0.51 -11.38 2.73
C GLN A 106 0.57 -12.17 3.48
N VAL A 107 1.55 -11.50 4.07
CA VAL A 107 2.53 -12.12 4.96
C VAL A 107 1.81 -12.80 6.15
N PHE A 108 0.75 -12.17 6.67
CA PHE A 108 -0.02 -12.70 7.80
C PHE A 108 -1.00 -13.78 7.40
N SER A 109 -1.64 -13.70 6.24
CA SER A 109 -2.71 -14.60 5.81
C SER A 109 -2.25 -15.80 4.99
N LEU A 110 -1.20 -15.65 4.15
CA LEU A 110 -0.75 -16.66 3.19
C LEU A 110 0.53 -17.38 3.61
N ALA A 111 1.35 -16.78 4.46
CA ALA A 111 2.57 -17.41 4.90
C ALA A 111 2.28 -18.43 6.02
N GLY A 112 2.30 -19.72 5.69
CA GLY A 112 2.06 -20.81 6.65
C GLY A 112 3.05 -20.88 7.82
N ILE A 113 4.25 -20.29 7.68
CA ILE A 113 5.26 -20.14 8.74
C ILE A 113 5.76 -18.71 8.70
N ARG A 114 5.42 -17.95 9.73
CA ARG A 114 5.90 -16.58 9.93
C ARG A 114 6.52 -16.44 11.31
N LYS A 115 7.52 -15.59 11.42
CA LYS A 115 8.04 -15.12 12.70
C LYS A 115 7.97 -13.60 12.70
N LEU A 116 7.16 -13.09 13.60
CA LEU A 116 7.01 -11.66 13.81
C LEU A 116 7.96 -11.20 14.91
N ARG A 117 8.71 -10.15 14.65
CA ARG A 117 9.65 -9.54 15.58
C ARG A 117 9.60 -8.02 15.44
N GLU A 118 10.24 -7.31 16.34
CA GLU A 118 10.37 -5.85 16.27
C GLU A 118 11.09 -5.40 14.97
N GLU A 119 12.04 -6.20 14.49
CA GLU A 119 12.78 -5.92 13.26
C GLU A 119 11.92 -6.02 12.01
N GLY A 120 10.90 -6.89 12.02
CA GLY A 120 10.04 -7.16 10.87
C GLY A 120 9.42 -8.55 10.89
N ALA A 121 8.93 -8.98 9.74
CA ALA A 121 8.28 -10.25 9.53
C ALA A 121 9.11 -11.19 8.65
N GLU A 122 9.53 -12.33 9.21
CA GLU A 122 10.15 -13.43 8.47
C GLU A 122 9.06 -14.40 8.00
N PHE A 123 9.08 -14.77 6.72
CA PHE A 123 8.07 -15.66 6.13
C PHE A 123 8.64 -16.56 5.04
N ARG A 124 7.86 -17.56 4.65
CA ARG A 124 8.15 -18.40 3.49
C ARG A 124 7.21 -18.09 2.34
N SER A 125 7.77 -18.00 1.15
CA SER A 125 7.00 -17.85 -0.10
C SER A 125 6.04 -19.04 -0.27
N HIS A 126 4.78 -18.73 -0.59
CA HIS A 126 3.77 -19.75 -0.92
C HIS A 126 3.99 -20.37 -2.30
N ILE A 127 4.91 -19.78 -3.13
CA ILE A 127 5.18 -20.26 -4.48
C ILE A 127 6.23 -21.38 -4.46
N ASP A 128 7.34 -21.18 -3.75
CA ASP A 128 8.53 -22.04 -3.80
C ASP A 128 9.12 -22.37 -2.42
N GLY A 129 8.52 -21.86 -1.33
CA GLY A 129 8.97 -22.08 0.03
C GLY A 129 10.24 -21.34 0.42
N SER A 130 10.78 -20.46 -0.43
CA SER A 130 11.96 -19.64 -0.12
C SER A 130 11.70 -18.74 1.08
N LYS A 131 12.77 -18.44 1.84
CA LYS A 131 12.69 -17.58 3.02
C LYS A 131 12.89 -16.13 2.64
N HIS A 132 12.03 -15.27 3.18
CA HIS A 132 12.05 -13.82 3.00
C HIS A 132 11.89 -13.11 4.33
N ILE A 133 12.37 -11.87 4.39
CA ILE A 133 12.19 -10.97 5.52
C ILE A 133 11.68 -9.64 4.97
N PHE A 134 10.55 -9.17 5.48
CA PHE A 134 10.07 -7.82 5.31
C PHE A 134 10.36 -7.04 6.58
N THR A 135 11.16 -5.99 6.47
CA THR A 135 11.31 -4.95 7.47
C THR A 135 10.65 -3.67 6.95
N PRO A 136 10.30 -2.72 7.80
CA PRO A 136 9.76 -1.42 7.36
C PRO A 136 10.61 -0.76 6.26
N GLU A 137 11.93 -0.73 6.45
CA GLU A 137 12.86 -0.15 5.48
C GLU A 137 12.86 -0.90 4.15
N ARG A 138 12.89 -2.25 4.23
CA ARG A 138 12.89 -3.09 3.02
C ARG A 138 11.59 -2.96 2.24
N VAL A 139 10.45 -2.82 2.92
CA VAL A 139 9.16 -2.61 2.26
C VAL A 139 9.15 -1.27 1.53
N MET A 140 9.71 -0.21 2.10
CA MET A 140 9.85 1.07 1.41
C MET A 140 10.72 0.94 0.15
N ASP A 141 11.84 0.22 0.21
CA ASP A 141 12.70 -0.03 -0.96
C ASP A 141 11.98 -0.85 -2.05
N ILE A 142 11.17 -1.83 -1.65
CA ILE A 142 10.33 -2.62 -2.55
C ILE A 142 9.30 -1.73 -3.23
N GLU A 143 8.58 -0.90 -2.46
CA GLU A 143 7.56 0.01 -2.95
C GLU A 143 8.14 1.09 -3.90
N ARG A 144 9.34 1.61 -3.61
CA ARG A 144 10.08 2.49 -4.52
C ARG A 144 10.38 1.79 -5.85
N THR A 145 10.70 0.49 -5.80
CA THR A 145 10.99 -0.30 -7.01
C THR A 145 9.71 -0.66 -7.77
N ILE A 146 8.61 -0.92 -7.08
CA ILE A 146 7.30 -1.14 -7.71
C ILE A 146 6.82 0.16 -8.38
N GLY A 147 6.90 1.30 -7.70
CA GLY A 147 6.60 2.60 -8.29
C GLY A 147 5.10 2.89 -8.44
N ALA A 148 4.26 2.53 -7.47
CA ALA A 148 2.88 3.02 -7.40
C ALA A 148 2.85 4.47 -6.89
N ASP A 149 1.78 5.22 -7.18
CA ASP A 149 1.61 6.60 -6.69
C ASP A 149 1.45 6.65 -5.17
N ILE A 150 0.71 5.71 -4.62
CA ILE A 150 0.45 5.59 -3.19
C ILE A 150 1.07 4.30 -2.67
N MET A 151 1.96 4.45 -1.69
CA MET A 151 2.64 3.38 -0.98
C MET A 151 2.05 3.27 0.42
N MET A 152 1.64 2.07 0.83
CA MET A 152 1.15 1.87 2.20
C MET A 152 2.31 1.53 3.14
N ALA A 153 2.32 2.13 4.33
CA ALA A 153 3.32 1.79 5.35
C ALA A 153 3.18 0.33 5.80
N PHE A 154 4.32 -0.31 6.13
CA PHE A 154 4.33 -1.68 6.62
C PHE A 154 3.69 -1.77 8.02
N ASP A 155 2.74 -2.68 8.16
CA ASP A 155 1.94 -2.86 9.37
C ASP A 155 1.76 -4.32 9.76
N GLU A 156 1.39 -4.56 11.01
CA GLU A 156 0.85 -5.85 11.43
C GLU A 156 -0.68 -5.83 11.33
N CYS A 157 -1.22 -6.62 10.41
CA CYS A 157 -2.67 -6.82 10.32
C CYS A 157 -3.14 -7.77 11.42
N THR A 158 -3.63 -7.22 12.52
CA THR A 158 -4.11 -7.98 13.68
C THR A 158 -5.47 -8.65 13.39
N PRO A 159 -5.68 -9.94 13.76
CA PRO A 159 -6.99 -10.57 13.66
C PRO A 159 -8.06 -9.78 14.40
N GLY A 160 -9.28 -9.71 13.82
CA GLY A 160 -10.37 -8.90 14.39
C GLY A 160 -10.88 -9.39 15.77
N ASP A 161 -10.61 -10.64 16.11
CA ASP A 161 -10.93 -11.28 17.39
C ASP A 161 -9.74 -11.33 18.37
N ALA A 162 -8.67 -10.60 18.09
CA ALA A 162 -7.48 -10.58 18.95
C ALA A 162 -7.80 -9.99 20.34
N GLU A 163 -7.23 -10.59 21.38
CA GLU A 163 -7.31 -10.06 22.74
C GLU A 163 -6.72 -8.66 22.85
N TYR A 164 -7.32 -7.82 23.71
CA TYR A 164 -6.94 -6.41 23.89
C TYR A 164 -5.43 -6.19 24.08
N ALA A 165 -4.80 -7.01 24.93
CA ALA A 165 -3.36 -6.88 25.22
C ALA A 165 -2.52 -7.13 23.97
N TYR A 166 -2.90 -8.09 23.12
CA TYR A 166 -2.23 -8.34 21.87
C TYR A 166 -2.50 -7.23 20.85
N ALA A 167 -3.76 -6.82 20.70
CA ALA A 167 -4.14 -5.71 19.80
C ALA A 167 -3.38 -4.42 20.11
N LYS A 168 -3.26 -4.07 21.38
CA LYS A 168 -2.48 -2.91 21.83
C LYS A 168 -0.99 -3.05 21.49
N LYS A 169 -0.37 -4.17 21.82
CA LYS A 169 1.05 -4.44 21.50
C LYS A 169 1.33 -4.37 20.00
N SER A 170 0.44 -4.95 19.20
CA SER A 170 0.52 -4.96 17.73
C SER A 170 0.42 -3.53 17.17
N MET A 171 -0.56 -2.77 17.63
CA MET A 171 -0.72 -1.35 17.25
C MET A 171 0.53 -0.53 17.58
N GLU A 172 1.06 -0.66 18.81
CA GLU A 172 2.27 0.05 19.23
C GLU A 172 3.49 -0.33 18.38
N MET A 173 3.61 -1.60 17.97
CA MET A 173 4.65 -2.06 17.06
C MET A 173 4.45 -1.46 15.65
N THR A 174 3.22 -1.45 15.14
CA THR A 174 2.89 -0.81 13.86
C THR A 174 3.27 0.68 13.87
N HIS A 175 3.04 1.40 14.96
CA HIS A 175 3.46 2.80 15.09
C HIS A 175 4.99 2.96 15.00
N ARG A 176 5.78 2.10 15.69
CA ARG A 176 7.24 2.13 15.57
C ARG A 176 7.73 1.75 14.17
N TRP A 177 7.05 0.83 13.51
CA TRP A 177 7.33 0.49 12.12
C TRP A 177 7.00 1.65 11.17
N LEU A 178 5.92 2.39 11.45
CA LEU A 178 5.58 3.60 10.68
C LEU A 178 6.70 4.65 10.77
N ASP A 179 7.26 4.90 11.95
CA ASP A 179 8.38 5.84 12.12
C ASP A 179 9.60 5.41 11.27
N ARG A 180 9.88 4.11 11.21
CA ARG A 180 10.95 3.55 10.37
C ARG A 180 10.62 3.65 8.87
N CYS A 181 9.38 3.41 8.48
CA CYS A 181 8.91 3.62 7.11
C CYS A 181 9.09 5.09 6.69
N ILE A 182 8.66 6.04 7.53
CA ILE A 182 8.80 7.48 7.26
C ILE A 182 10.27 7.86 7.11
N THR A 183 11.13 7.38 8.00
CA THR A 183 12.58 7.64 7.93
C THR A 183 13.13 7.14 6.60
N ARG A 184 12.86 5.87 6.24
CA ARG A 184 13.37 5.28 5.00
C ARG A 184 12.77 5.92 3.76
N PHE A 185 11.50 6.29 3.78
CA PHE A 185 10.85 7.02 2.69
C PHE A 185 11.56 8.35 2.40
N ASN A 186 11.93 9.10 3.45
CA ASN A 186 12.65 10.38 3.34
C ASN A 186 14.11 10.22 2.92
N GLU A 187 14.75 9.07 3.16
CA GLU A 187 16.11 8.75 2.73
C GLU A 187 16.19 8.31 1.26
N THR A 188 15.06 7.99 0.64
CA THR A 188 15.00 7.39 -0.70
C THR A 188 14.22 8.27 -1.66
N GLU A 189 14.71 8.34 -2.91
CA GLU A 189 14.05 9.09 -3.97
C GLU A 189 13.17 8.20 -4.86
N PRO A 190 12.10 8.75 -5.48
CA PRO A 190 11.34 8.05 -6.50
C PRO A 190 12.21 7.63 -7.68
N LYS A 191 12.04 6.40 -8.17
CA LYS A 191 12.91 5.85 -9.24
C LYS A 191 12.51 6.26 -10.65
N TYR A 192 11.26 6.66 -10.89
CA TYR A 192 10.72 6.75 -12.25
C TYR A 192 10.29 8.15 -12.69
N GLY A 193 10.75 9.19 -11.97
CA GLY A 193 10.57 10.59 -12.37
C GLY A 193 9.18 11.16 -12.04
N TYR A 194 8.42 10.51 -11.16
CA TYR A 194 7.17 11.00 -10.59
C TYR A 194 7.14 10.78 -9.08
N HIS A 195 6.31 11.53 -8.39
CA HIS A 195 6.22 11.50 -6.93
C HIS A 195 5.40 10.29 -6.46
N GLN A 196 5.78 9.80 -5.29
CA GLN A 196 5.04 8.78 -4.56
C GLN A 196 4.70 9.32 -3.16
N ALA A 197 3.54 8.98 -2.64
CA ALA A 197 3.13 9.35 -1.28
C ALA A 197 3.07 8.12 -0.37
N LEU A 198 3.54 8.28 0.86
CA LEU A 198 3.42 7.27 1.90
C LEU A 198 2.15 7.49 2.71
N PHE A 199 1.29 6.47 2.75
CA PHE A 199 0.06 6.48 3.54
C PHE A 199 0.22 5.57 4.77
N PRO A 200 0.02 6.11 5.99
CA PRO A 200 0.01 5.31 7.21
C PRO A 200 -1.25 4.47 7.33
N ILE A 201 -1.17 3.38 8.10
CA ILE A 201 -2.30 2.53 8.43
C ILE A 201 -2.62 2.70 9.91
N VAL A 202 -3.90 2.94 10.22
CA VAL A 202 -4.40 2.98 11.60
C VAL A 202 -4.78 1.57 12.01
N GLN A 203 -4.17 1.07 13.07
CA GLN A 203 -4.47 -0.23 13.68
C GLN A 203 -5.10 0.00 15.07
N GLY A 204 -5.59 -1.05 15.71
CA GLY A 204 -6.26 -1.01 17.02
C GLY A 204 -7.36 -2.06 17.12
N CYS A 205 -7.50 -2.90 16.09
CA CYS A 205 -8.49 -3.97 16.03
C CYS A 205 -9.93 -3.41 16.17
N VAL A 206 -10.75 -4.00 17.03
CA VAL A 206 -12.13 -3.57 17.28
C VAL A 206 -12.26 -2.70 18.55
N TYR A 207 -11.17 -2.24 19.11
CA TYR A 207 -11.14 -1.51 20.39
C TYR A 207 -11.13 0.01 20.12
N PRO A 208 -12.24 0.74 20.41
CA PRO A 208 -12.33 2.18 20.13
C PRO A 208 -11.34 3.06 20.91
N CYS A 209 -10.71 2.49 21.96
CA CYS A 209 -9.73 3.19 22.79
C CYS A 209 -8.28 2.99 22.32
N LEU A 210 -8.04 2.16 21.33
CA LEU A 210 -6.76 1.98 20.65
C LEU A 210 -6.79 2.70 19.30
#